data_2e2cc70904519dcd18683df2f693f58a
#
_entry.id   2e2cc70904519dcd18683df2f693f58a
#
_cell.length_a   1.000
_cell.length_b   1.000
_cell.length_c   1.000
_cell.angle_alpha   90.00
_cell.angle_beta   90.00
_cell.angle_gamma   90.00
#
_symmetry.space_group_name_H-M   'P 1'
#
loop_
_entity.id
_entity.type
_entity.pdbx_description
1 polymer ?
#
loop_
_entity_poly.entity_id
_entity_poly.type
_entity_poly.pdbx_seq_one_letter_code
_entity_poly.pdbx_strand_id
1 'polypeptide(L)'
;MLFRSVVEFQAASLPDKLTGTVMAVPAEDGLLLSDQPGQYYKTSYKLAAELLTAVPVVAYDLKELASRFLRRNLPVKFVASYDVGHAGFLMGSLSKPRTLADILAELSDQSEPRQLATVYQLWQQTRRQLNQLPQLAQLASRVDFPLQPVLARMEERGVLADRAQLTRLHQKLGDGLALLEQAIRREVGYEFNVASPAQLSEALFTKLALKPTARKNKRGSYPTGAKELAKLRSAHPVIDLIIKYRELAKLKTGYADTLPKLIAPDGRIHTTFSQSITATGRLSSSNPNMQNIPARTEQGREIKRAFIAPAGRVLVNADYAQFELRLAAALAGDQALIRVFDDPTNDVHTMTAAEAYGITPAEVTPEQRRHAKVINFGILYGMSPHGLAEATDMNLSEAREFIDKYFQARRSIRDYQAKVIEQAKEDGYVQTLLGQIGRAHV
;
A
#
# COMPACT_ATOMS: atom_id res chain seq x y z
N MET A 1 1.14 -11.91 -30.88
CA MET A 1 0.54 -13.10 -31.56
C MET A 1 -0.16 -14.00 -30.52
N LEU A 2 -1.08 -13.50 -29.72
CA LEU A 2 -1.69 -14.25 -28.60
C LEU A 2 -3.04 -14.93 -28.93
N PHE A 3 -3.59 -14.75 -30.14
CA PHE A 3 -4.99 -15.12 -30.43
C PHE A 3 -5.14 -15.96 -31.72
N ARG A 4 -4.27 -16.96 -31.97
CA ARG A 4 -4.32 -17.75 -33.22
C ARG A 4 -5.41 -18.85 -33.28
N SER A 5 -6.03 -19.22 -32.14
CA SER A 5 -7.21 -20.10 -32.14
C SER A 5 -8.24 -19.57 -31.17
N VAL A 6 -9.20 -18.82 -31.65
CA VAL A 6 -10.30 -18.30 -30.87
C VAL A 6 -11.34 -19.39 -30.70
N VAL A 7 -11.67 -19.73 -29.46
CA VAL A 7 -12.87 -20.52 -29.17
C VAL A 7 -14.06 -19.64 -29.50
N GLU A 8 -14.90 -20.05 -30.44
CA GLU A 8 -16.14 -19.36 -30.74
C GLU A 8 -17.18 -19.71 -29.67
N PHE A 9 -17.86 -18.71 -29.13
CA PHE A 9 -18.91 -18.89 -28.16
C PHE A 9 -20.26 -18.56 -28.78
N GLN A 10 -21.26 -19.43 -28.55
CA GLN A 10 -22.64 -19.23 -28.97
C GLN A 10 -23.58 -19.17 -27.79
N ALA A 11 -24.58 -18.31 -27.91
CA ALA A 11 -25.61 -18.18 -26.87
C ALA A 11 -26.44 -19.49 -26.79
N ALA A 12 -26.69 -19.93 -25.58
CA ALA A 12 -27.50 -21.10 -25.29
C ALA A 12 -28.53 -20.80 -24.17
N SER A 13 -29.52 -21.68 -24.05
CA SER A 13 -30.48 -21.60 -22.94
C SER A 13 -29.79 -21.94 -21.64
N LEU A 14 -30.05 -21.11 -20.60
CA LEU A 14 -29.47 -21.31 -19.28
C LEU A 14 -29.97 -22.63 -18.68
N PRO A 15 -29.08 -23.54 -18.25
CA PRO A 15 -29.49 -24.79 -17.61
C PRO A 15 -29.94 -24.56 -16.16
N ASP A 16 -30.71 -25.49 -15.60
CA ASP A 16 -31.14 -25.44 -14.19
C ASP A 16 -29.96 -25.52 -13.22
N LYS A 17 -28.86 -26.16 -13.64
CA LYS A 17 -27.60 -26.24 -12.87
C LYS A 17 -26.41 -26.08 -13.80
N LEU A 18 -25.42 -25.31 -13.31
CA LEU A 18 -24.12 -25.22 -13.93
C LEU A 18 -23.20 -26.35 -13.43
N THR A 19 -22.28 -26.80 -14.26
CA THR A 19 -21.38 -27.91 -13.95
C THR A 19 -19.91 -27.48 -14.08
N GLY A 20 -19.03 -28.09 -13.30
CA GLY A 20 -17.59 -27.80 -13.37
C GLY A 20 -17.22 -26.36 -12.97
N THR A 21 -16.25 -25.81 -13.64
CA THR A 21 -15.74 -24.45 -13.41
C THR A 21 -16.49 -23.47 -14.30
N VAL A 22 -17.11 -22.47 -13.72
CA VAL A 22 -17.95 -21.48 -14.41
C VAL A 22 -17.17 -20.18 -14.60
N MET A 23 -17.05 -19.75 -15.84
CA MET A 23 -16.57 -18.42 -16.19
C MET A 23 -17.69 -17.41 -16.06
N ALA A 24 -17.42 -16.28 -15.42
CA ALA A 24 -18.38 -15.22 -15.22
C ALA A 24 -17.80 -13.88 -15.72
N VAL A 25 -18.49 -13.27 -16.71
CA VAL A 25 -18.08 -12.01 -17.31
C VAL A 25 -19.23 -11.00 -17.18
N PRO A 26 -19.03 -9.85 -16.52
CA PRO A 26 -20.03 -8.80 -16.46
C PRO A 26 -20.40 -8.28 -17.86
N ALA A 27 -21.71 -8.16 -18.13
CA ALA A 27 -22.27 -7.54 -19.31
C ALA A 27 -23.03 -6.26 -18.94
N GLU A 28 -23.48 -5.51 -19.94
CA GLU A 28 -24.23 -4.25 -19.73
C GLU A 28 -25.48 -4.50 -18.90
N ASP A 29 -26.30 -5.49 -19.28
CA ASP A 29 -27.60 -5.79 -18.66
C ASP A 29 -27.60 -7.13 -17.88
N GLY A 30 -26.48 -7.55 -17.32
CA GLY A 30 -26.44 -8.80 -16.58
C GLY A 30 -25.08 -9.43 -16.49
N LEU A 31 -25.07 -10.76 -16.55
CA LEU A 31 -23.88 -11.57 -16.43
C LEU A 31 -23.86 -12.64 -17.54
N LEU A 32 -22.70 -12.79 -18.17
CA LEU A 32 -22.46 -13.89 -19.09
C LEU A 32 -21.80 -15.03 -18.30
N LEU A 33 -22.36 -16.22 -18.38
CA LEU A 33 -21.85 -17.43 -17.74
C LEU A 33 -21.47 -18.44 -18.81
N SER A 34 -20.40 -19.21 -18.55
CA SER A 34 -20.01 -20.35 -19.37
C SER A 34 -19.39 -21.42 -18.47
N ASP A 35 -19.95 -22.62 -18.49
CA ASP A 35 -19.43 -23.80 -17.80
C ASP A 35 -18.73 -24.78 -18.75
N GLN A 36 -18.76 -24.53 -20.06
CA GLN A 36 -18.06 -25.29 -21.07
C GLN A 36 -17.62 -24.42 -22.26
N PRO A 37 -16.51 -24.74 -22.93
CA PRO A 37 -16.07 -24.00 -24.08
C PRO A 37 -17.11 -24.03 -25.22
N GLY A 38 -17.29 -22.90 -25.90
CA GLY A 38 -18.17 -22.75 -27.03
C GLY A 38 -19.62 -22.38 -26.74
N GLN A 39 -20.03 -22.42 -25.49
CA GLN A 39 -21.41 -22.01 -25.11
C GLN A 39 -21.39 -20.95 -23.99
N TYR A 40 -22.34 -20.04 -24.03
CA TYR A 40 -22.57 -19.09 -22.93
C TYR A 40 -24.05 -18.83 -22.69
N TYR A 41 -24.33 -18.39 -21.48
CA TYR A 41 -25.66 -18.07 -20.98
C TYR A 41 -25.69 -16.63 -20.51
N LYS A 42 -26.66 -15.86 -20.97
CA LYS A 42 -26.92 -14.52 -20.44
C LYS A 42 -27.97 -14.60 -19.32
N THR A 43 -27.68 -14.05 -18.16
CA THR A 43 -28.55 -14.16 -17.01
C THR A 43 -28.53 -12.89 -16.15
N SER A 44 -29.56 -12.74 -15.29
CA SER A 44 -29.57 -11.68 -14.29
C SER A 44 -28.60 -11.98 -13.15
N TYR A 45 -28.12 -10.93 -12.48
CA TYR A 45 -27.29 -11.08 -11.28
C TYR A 45 -28.00 -11.87 -10.17
N LYS A 46 -29.34 -11.75 -10.03
CA LYS A 46 -30.11 -12.48 -9.03
C LYS A 46 -30.03 -14.00 -9.23
N LEU A 47 -30.29 -14.47 -10.43
CA LEU A 47 -30.23 -15.90 -10.75
C LEU A 47 -28.78 -16.41 -10.71
N ALA A 48 -27.83 -15.62 -11.21
CA ALA A 48 -26.41 -15.95 -11.11
C ALA A 48 -25.92 -16.10 -9.66
N ALA A 49 -26.44 -15.30 -8.73
CA ALA A 49 -26.09 -15.41 -7.31
C ALA A 49 -26.46 -16.78 -6.72
N GLU A 50 -27.53 -17.40 -7.18
CA GLU A 50 -27.96 -18.73 -6.77
C GLU A 50 -27.08 -19.81 -7.43
N LEU A 51 -26.87 -19.71 -8.73
CA LEU A 51 -26.15 -20.71 -9.53
C LEU A 51 -24.67 -20.81 -9.17
N LEU A 52 -24.01 -19.66 -8.87
CA LEU A 52 -22.57 -19.60 -8.58
C LEU A 52 -22.20 -20.02 -7.15
N THR A 53 -23.17 -20.31 -6.27
CA THR A 53 -22.87 -20.72 -4.89
C THR A 53 -22.26 -22.13 -4.77
N ALA A 54 -22.45 -22.97 -5.76
CA ALA A 54 -22.09 -24.39 -5.70
C ALA A 54 -20.96 -24.78 -6.66
N VAL A 55 -20.43 -23.86 -7.42
CA VAL A 55 -19.44 -24.10 -8.47
C VAL A 55 -18.23 -23.22 -8.33
N PRO A 56 -17.04 -23.66 -8.78
CA PRO A 56 -15.86 -22.79 -8.89
C PRO A 56 -16.08 -21.69 -9.93
N VAL A 57 -15.68 -20.47 -9.60
CA VAL A 57 -15.89 -19.28 -10.43
C VAL A 57 -14.57 -18.74 -10.97
N VAL A 58 -14.52 -18.49 -12.26
CA VAL A 58 -13.43 -17.78 -12.95
C VAL A 58 -13.93 -16.42 -13.41
N ALA A 59 -13.23 -15.36 -13.06
CA ALA A 59 -13.47 -14.03 -13.61
C ALA A 59 -12.16 -13.33 -13.92
N TYR A 60 -12.22 -12.32 -14.78
CA TYR A 60 -11.04 -11.47 -15.01
C TYR A 60 -10.67 -10.65 -13.77
N ASP A 61 -11.67 -10.13 -13.08
CA ASP A 61 -11.57 -9.39 -11.81
C ASP A 61 -12.68 -9.89 -10.86
N LEU A 62 -12.30 -10.78 -9.95
CA LEU A 62 -13.24 -11.37 -8.96
C LEU A 62 -13.76 -10.33 -7.98
N LYS A 63 -12.95 -9.33 -7.63
CA LYS A 63 -13.36 -8.29 -6.70
C LYS A 63 -14.44 -7.41 -7.32
N GLU A 64 -14.26 -7.00 -8.57
CA GLU A 64 -15.30 -6.22 -9.27
C GLU A 64 -16.57 -7.06 -9.48
N LEU A 65 -16.43 -8.34 -9.83
CA LEU A 65 -17.58 -9.26 -9.91
C LEU A 65 -18.32 -9.31 -8.57
N ALA A 66 -17.62 -9.54 -7.48
CA ALA A 66 -18.20 -9.57 -6.13
C ALA A 66 -18.86 -8.23 -5.76
N SER A 67 -18.22 -7.11 -6.07
CA SER A 67 -18.77 -5.77 -5.83
C SER A 67 -20.08 -5.53 -6.56
N ARG A 68 -20.22 -6.03 -7.79
CA ARG A 68 -21.48 -5.93 -8.57
C ARG A 68 -22.64 -6.68 -7.93
N PHE A 69 -22.39 -7.84 -7.31
CA PHE A 69 -23.40 -8.55 -6.52
C PHE A 69 -23.77 -7.76 -5.26
N LEU A 70 -22.77 -7.31 -4.50
CA LEU A 70 -22.97 -6.59 -3.23
C LEU A 70 -23.78 -5.29 -3.41
N ARG A 71 -23.45 -4.48 -4.44
CA ARG A 71 -24.20 -3.26 -4.78
C ARG A 71 -25.68 -3.52 -5.13
N ARG A 72 -26.04 -4.76 -5.41
CA ARG A 72 -27.42 -5.22 -5.66
C ARG A 72 -28.04 -5.93 -4.45
N ASN A 73 -27.39 -5.87 -3.28
CA ASN A 73 -27.76 -6.59 -2.08
C ASN A 73 -27.87 -8.11 -2.28
N LEU A 74 -27.06 -8.69 -3.17
CA LEU A 74 -27.03 -10.11 -3.45
C LEU A 74 -25.85 -10.78 -2.70
N PRO A 75 -26.02 -12.05 -2.25
CA PRO A 75 -24.96 -12.76 -1.56
C PRO A 75 -23.78 -13.06 -2.49
N VAL A 76 -22.55 -13.00 -1.93
CA VAL A 76 -21.33 -13.42 -2.61
C VAL A 76 -20.77 -14.62 -1.86
N LYS A 77 -20.94 -15.82 -2.44
CA LYS A 77 -20.47 -17.10 -1.91
C LYS A 77 -19.81 -17.88 -3.05
N PHE A 78 -18.54 -17.62 -3.32
CA PHE A 78 -17.77 -18.41 -4.28
C PHE A 78 -17.08 -19.56 -3.51
N VAL A 79 -17.38 -20.82 -3.89
CA VAL A 79 -16.82 -22.03 -3.24
C VAL A 79 -15.31 -22.13 -3.50
N ALA A 80 -14.93 -21.90 -4.76
CA ALA A 80 -13.56 -21.74 -5.19
C ALA A 80 -13.55 -20.66 -6.28
N SER A 81 -12.44 -19.97 -6.44
CA SER A 81 -12.40 -18.87 -7.40
C SER A 81 -11.02 -18.73 -8.04
N TYR A 82 -11.00 -18.17 -9.24
CA TYR A 82 -9.79 -17.86 -9.99
C TYR A 82 -9.90 -16.46 -10.58
N ASP A 83 -8.97 -15.57 -10.20
CA ASP A 83 -8.87 -14.23 -10.75
C ASP A 83 -7.80 -14.21 -11.84
N VAL A 84 -8.23 -13.99 -13.09
CA VAL A 84 -7.34 -14.03 -14.26
C VAL A 84 -6.38 -12.84 -14.27
N GLY A 85 -6.88 -11.65 -13.95
CA GLY A 85 -6.09 -10.43 -13.91
C GLY A 85 -5.03 -10.48 -12.81
N HIS A 86 -5.41 -10.94 -11.61
CA HIS A 86 -4.48 -11.08 -10.49
C HIS A 86 -3.45 -12.20 -10.72
N ALA A 87 -3.86 -13.33 -11.30
CA ALA A 87 -2.92 -14.39 -11.70
C ALA A 87 -1.86 -13.86 -12.68
N GLY A 88 -2.26 -13.04 -13.65
CA GLY A 88 -1.33 -12.37 -14.55
C GLY A 88 -0.36 -11.43 -13.82
N PHE A 89 -0.85 -10.69 -12.83
CA PHE A 89 -0.01 -9.84 -11.99
C PHE A 89 1.00 -10.64 -11.16
N LEU A 90 0.60 -11.73 -10.54
CA LEU A 90 1.50 -12.58 -9.72
C LEU A 90 2.71 -13.09 -10.52
N MET A 91 2.53 -13.37 -11.81
CA MET A 91 3.61 -13.81 -12.70
C MET A 91 4.45 -12.67 -13.28
N GLY A 92 3.93 -11.45 -13.30
CA GLY A 92 4.57 -10.28 -13.89
C GLY A 92 4.42 -9.02 -13.04
N SER A 93 4.65 -9.10 -11.72
CA SER A 93 4.38 -8.07 -10.70
C SER A 93 5.01 -6.69 -10.94
N LEU A 94 5.96 -6.55 -11.85
CA LEU A 94 6.53 -5.26 -12.26
C LEU A 94 5.79 -4.62 -13.45
N SER A 95 4.88 -5.36 -14.09
CA SER A 95 4.08 -4.84 -15.19
C SER A 95 2.88 -4.06 -14.64
N LYS A 96 2.52 -2.96 -15.32
CA LYS A 96 1.30 -2.23 -14.98
C LYS A 96 0.09 -3.15 -15.13
N PRO A 97 -0.78 -3.28 -14.11
CA PRO A 97 -2.01 -4.05 -14.22
C PRO A 97 -2.87 -3.50 -15.37
N ARG A 98 -3.45 -4.40 -16.14
CA ARG A 98 -4.40 -4.07 -17.21
C ARG A 98 -5.79 -4.48 -16.79
N THR A 99 -6.78 -3.68 -17.13
CA THR A 99 -8.18 -4.07 -16.99
C THR A 99 -8.63 -4.93 -18.18
N LEU A 100 -9.74 -5.66 -18.03
CA LEU A 100 -10.32 -6.36 -19.17
C LEU A 100 -10.67 -5.37 -20.29
N ALA A 101 -11.17 -4.20 -19.95
CA ALA A 101 -11.47 -3.13 -20.91
C ALA A 101 -10.24 -2.69 -21.70
N ASP A 102 -9.06 -2.53 -21.05
CA ASP A 102 -7.82 -2.20 -21.74
C ASP A 102 -7.42 -3.27 -22.76
N ILE A 103 -7.66 -4.53 -22.43
CA ILE A 103 -7.33 -5.67 -23.34
C ILE A 103 -8.33 -5.72 -24.51
N LEU A 104 -9.61 -5.56 -24.20
CA LEU A 104 -10.66 -5.59 -25.23
C LEU A 104 -10.56 -4.40 -26.21
N ALA A 105 -10.12 -3.22 -25.72
CA ALA A 105 -9.93 -2.05 -26.57
C ALA A 105 -8.89 -2.25 -27.68
N GLU A 106 -7.98 -3.21 -27.51
CA GLU A 106 -7.00 -3.59 -28.55
C GLU A 106 -7.57 -4.57 -29.59
N LEU A 107 -8.77 -5.07 -29.36
CA LEU A 107 -9.44 -6.00 -30.26
C LEU A 107 -10.40 -5.28 -31.20
N SER A 108 -10.50 -5.72 -32.44
CA SER A 108 -11.46 -5.20 -33.41
C SER A 108 -12.91 -5.57 -33.10
N ASP A 109 -13.11 -6.65 -32.35
CA ASP A 109 -14.42 -7.15 -31.93
C ASP A 109 -14.52 -7.14 -30.40
N GLN A 110 -15.55 -6.45 -29.88
CA GLN A 110 -15.84 -6.33 -28.44
C GLN A 110 -17.18 -7.00 -28.07
N SER A 111 -17.70 -7.86 -28.92
CA SER A 111 -18.95 -8.59 -28.68
C SER A 111 -18.88 -9.46 -27.42
N GLU A 112 -20.04 -9.79 -26.84
CA GLU A 112 -20.15 -10.65 -25.65
C GLU A 112 -19.40 -12.01 -25.84
N PRO A 113 -19.57 -12.74 -26.97
CA PRO A 113 -18.82 -13.95 -27.23
C PRO A 113 -17.31 -13.72 -27.23
N ARG A 114 -16.85 -12.59 -27.76
CA ARG A 114 -15.43 -12.25 -27.80
C ARG A 114 -14.84 -11.94 -26.43
N GLN A 115 -15.60 -11.27 -25.57
CA GLN A 115 -15.21 -11.02 -24.18
C GLN A 115 -14.99 -12.33 -23.43
N LEU A 116 -15.93 -13.28 -23.54
CA LEU A 116 -15.82 -14.61 -22.96
C LEU A 116 -14.62 -15.39 -23.52
N ALA A 117 -14.45 -15.41 -24.84
CA ALA A 117 -13.32 -16.06 -25.49
C ALA A 117 -11.98 -15.51 -25.00
N THR A 118 -11.89 -14.19 -24.81
CA THR A 118 -10.70 -13.50 -24.29
C THR A 118 -10.40 -13.92 -22.84
N VAL A 119 -11.39 -13.89 -21.95
CA VAL A 119 -11.22 -14.33 -20.56
C VAL A 119 -10.86 -15.81 -20.49
N TYR A 120 -11.48 -16.66 -21.31
CA TYR A 120 -11.18 -18.09 -21.39
C TYR A 120 -9.72 -18.35 -21.82
N GLN A 121 -9.24 -17.69 -22.85
CA GLN A 121 -7.86 -17.85 -23.32
C GLN A 121 -6.84 -17.38 -22.29
N LEU A 122 -7.08 -16.22 -21.67
CA LEU A 122 -6.23 -15.70 -20.59
C LEU A 122 -6.24 -16.61 -19.37
N TRP A 123 -7.39 -17.17 -19.00
CA TRP A 123 -7.48 -18.17 -17.94
C TRP A 123 -6.66 -19.42 -18.24
N GLN A 124 -6.80 -19.99 -19.44
CA GLN A 124 -6.02 -21.18 -19.84
C GLN A 124 -4.52 -20.89 -19.81
N GLN A 125 -4.10 -19.73 -20.28
CA GLN A 125 -2.70 -19.32 -20.29
C GLN A 125 -2.17 -19.14 -18.87
N THR A 126 -2.83 -18.30 -18.07
CA THR A 126 -2.39 -17.98 -16.71
C THR A 126 -2.42 -19.20 -15.81
N ARG A 127 -3.41 -20.09 -15.96
CA ARG A 127 -3.49 -21.34 -15.23
C ARG A 127 -2.32 -22.28 -15.56
N ARG A 128 -1.97 -22.43 -16.84
CA ARG A 128 -0.81 -23.26 -17.24
C ARG A 128 0.48 -22.71 -16.65
N GLN A 129 0.70 -21.40 -16.73
CA GLN A 129 1.90 -20.76 -16.20
C GLN A 129 1.96 -20.85 -14.68
N LEU A 130 0.85 -20.60 -13.99
CA LEU A 130 0.78 -20.65 -12.52
C LEU A 130 1.01 -22.08 -12.00
N ASN A 131 0.52 -23.10 -12.70
CA ASN A 131 0.74 -24.50 -12.34
C ASN A 131 2.22 -24.95 -12.46
N GLN A 132 3.04 -24.23 -13.22
CA GLN A 132 4.50 -24.44 -13.24
C GLN A 132 5.21 -23.87 -12.01
N LEU A 133 4.50 -23.12 -11.18
CA LEU A 133 4.98 -22.48 -9.96
C LEU A 133 4.14 -22.94 -8.76
N PRO A 134 4.32 -24.18 -8.25
CA PRO A 134 3.39 -24.80 -7.30
C PRO A 134 3.14 -24.00 -6.02
N GLN A 135 4.18 -23.38 -5.45
CA GLN A 135 4.02 -22.55 -4.24
C GLN A 135 3.21 -21.28 -4.52
N LEU A 136 3.47 -20.62 -5.64
CA LEU A 136 2.71 -19.45 -6.06
C LEU A 136 1.25 -19.80 -6.37
N ALA A 137 1.01 -20.94 -7.02
CA ALA A 137 -0.34 -21.46 -7.28
C ALA A 137 -1.10 -21.74 -5.97
N GLN A 138 -0.41 -22.30 -4.98
CA GLN A 138 -0.97 -22.52 -3.64
C GLN A 138 -1.29 -21.21 -2.91
N LEU A 139 -0.39 -20.22 -2.96
CA LEU A 139 -0.63 -18.90 -2.41
C LEU A 139 -1.86 -18.25 -3.07
N ALA A 140 -1.90 -18.21 -4.40
CA ALA A 140 -2.99 -17.63 -5.16
C ALA A 140 -4.35 -18.27 -4.79
N SER A 141 -4.42 -19.62 -4.76
CA SER A 141 -5.67 -20.33 -4.50
C SER A 141 -6.12 -20.28 -3.04
N ARG A 142 -5.20 -20.24 -2.09
CA ARG A 142 -5.52 -20.25 -0.64
C ARG A 142 -5.66 -18.87 -0.03
N VAL A 143 -5.02 -17.86 -0.60
CA VAL A 143 -4.97 -16.52 -0.02
C VAL A 143 -5.49 -15.49 -1.00
N ASP A 144 -4.84 -15.29 -2.16
CA ASP A 144 -5.10 -14.13 -2.99
C ASP A 144 -6.50 -14.11 -3.61
N PHE A 145 -6.93 -15.22 -4.21
CA PHE A 145 -8.26 -15.30 -4.82
C PHE A 145 -9.38 -15.27 -3.79
N PRO A 146 -9.33 -16.02 -2.65
CA PRO A 146 -10.33 -15.91 -1.60
C PRO A 146 -10.39 -14.54 -0.91
N LEU A 147 -9.32 -13.76 -0.93
CA LEU A 147 -9.28 -12.42 -0.37
C LEU A 147 -10.09 -11.41 -1.20
N GLN A 148 -10.22 -11.61 -2.52
CA GLN A 148 -10.93 -10.69 -3.43
C GLN A 148 -12.37 -10.38 -2.97
N PRO A 149 -13.25 -11.35 -2.72
CA PRO A 149 -14.60 -11.07 -2.23
C PRO A 149 -14.62 -10.52 -0.79
N VAL A 150 -13.57 -10.73 0.01
CA VAL A 150 -13.43 -10.08 1.33
C VAL A 150 -13.17 -8.59 1.16
N LEU A 151 -12.24 -8.23 0.27
CA LEU A 151 -11.94 -6.83 -0.05
C LEU A 151 -13.16 -6.12 -0.64
N ALA A 152 -13.91 -6.77 -1.54
CA ALA A 152 -15.15 -6.23 -2.07
C ALA A 152 -16.17 -5.89 -0.95
N ARG A 153 -16.33 -6.78 0.04
CA ARG A 153 -17.19 -6.52 1.21
C ARG A 153 -16.67 -5.39 2.10
N MET A 154 -15.35 -5.26 2.26
CA MET A 154 -14.74 -4.15 3.01
C MET A 154 -14.99 -2.81 2.31
N GLU A 155 -14.81 -2.75 1.00
CA GLU A 155 -15.07 -1.57 0.17
C GLU A 155 -16.55 -1.16 0.23
N GLU A 156 -17.45 -2.11 0.03
CA GLU A 156 -18.89 -1.86 0.07
C GLU A 156 -19.37 -1.42 1.45
N ARG A 157 -18.79 -1.99 2.51
CA ARG A 157 -19.13 -1.59 3.87
C ARG A 157 -18.62 -0.19 4.21
N GLY A 158 -17.46 0.22 3.74
CA GLY A 158 -16.83 1.49 4.06
C GLY A 158 -16.62 1.71 5.57
N VAL A 159 -16.15 2.91 5.93
CA VAL A 159 -15.92 3.34 7.32
C VAL A 159 -16.74 4.58 7.62
N LEU A 160 -17.50 4.56 8.72
CA LEU A 160 -18.34 5.70 9.13
C LEU A 160 -17.45 6.89 9.51
N ALA A 161 -17.82 8.08 9.03
CA ALA A 161 -17.06 9.31 9.24
C ALA A 161 -17.94 10.43 9.81
N ASP A 162 -17.45 11.13 10.83
CA ASP A 162 -18.08 12.32 11.40
C ASP A 162 -17.78 13.54 10.52
N ARG A 163 -18.77 13.90 9.68
CA ARG A 163 -18.70 15.08 8.80
C ARG A 163 -18.50 16.37 9.61
N ALA A 164 -19.15 16.50 10.76
CA ALA A 164 -19.08 17.71 11.58
C ALA A 164 -17.66 17.87 12.15
N GLN A 165 -17.04 16.79 12.61
CA GLN A 165 -15.65 16.79 13.06
C GLN A 165 -14.68 17.20 11.95
N LEU A 166 -14.84 16.66 10.74
CA LEU A 166 -14.01 17.02 9.59
C LEU A 166 -14.20 18.49 9.17
N THR A 167 -15.42 19.00 9.23
CA THR A 167 -15.71 20.42 8.96
C THR A 167 -15.07 21.35 9.98
N ARG A 168 -15.17 21.03 11.28
CA ARG A 168 -14.46 21.78 12.34
C ARG A 168 -12.96 21.77 12.12
N LEU A 169 -12.40 20.63 11.74
CA LEU A 169 -10.97 20.50 11.48
C LEU A 169 -10.55 21.32 10.25
N HIS A 170 -11.34 21.30 9.18
CA HIS A 170 -11.11 22.14 7.99
C HIS A 170 -10.99 23.61 8.35
N GLN A 171 -11.92 24.13 9.16
CA GLN A 171 -11.90 25.53 9.64
C GLN A 171 -10.65 25.80 10.49
N LYS A 172 -10.40 24.99 11.51
CA LYS A 172 -9.23 25.10 12.39
C LYS A 172 -7.90 25.13 11.61
N LEU A 173 -7.74 24.24 10.64
CA LEU A 173 -6.53 24.21 9.80
C LEU A 173 -6.45 25.44 8.89
N GLY A 174 -7.58 25.94 8.38
CA GLY A 174 -7.65 27.16 7.58
C GLY A 174 -7.19 28.39 8.38
N ASP A 175 -7.73 28.56 9.57
CA ASP A 175 -7.36 29.66 10.47
C ASP A 175 -5.87 29.59 10.86
N GLY A 176 -5.37 28.39 11.18
CA GLY A 176 -3.96 28.17 11.47
C GLY A 176 -3.03 28.51 10.30
N LEU A 177 -3.43 28.16 9.07
CA LEU A 177 -2.68 28.51 7.87
C LEU A 177 -2.64 30.03 7.63
N ALA A 178 -3.77 30.72 7.79
CA ALA A 178 -3.84 32.17 7.62
C ALA A 178 -2.90 32.89 8.62
N LEU A 179 -2.89 32.46 9.89
CA LEU A 179 -1.98 33.01 10.90
C LEU A 179 -0.50 32.77 10.55
N LEU A 180 -0.17 31.56 10.07
CA LEU A 180 1.21 31.23 9.66
C LEU A 180 1.63 32.02 8.43
N GLU A 181 0.74 32.20 7.45
CA GLU A 181 1.03 33.04 6.25
C GLU A 181 1.35 34.48 6.65
N GLN A 182 0.55 35.08 7.53
CA GLN A 182 0.80 36.43 8.04
C GLN A 182 2.13 36.51 8.79
N ALA A 183 2.45 35.53 9.63
CA ALA A 183 3.72 35.49 10.34
C ALA A 183 4.92 35.36 9.38
N ILE A 184 4.83 34.45 8.41
CA ILE A 184 5.88 34.25 7.38
C ILE A 184 6.10 35.53 6.56
N ARG A 185 5.04 36.19 6.09
CA ARG A 185 5.13 37.44 5.34
C ARG A 185 5.72 38.57 6.16
N ARG A 186 5.39 38.65 7.44
CA ARG A 186 5.99 39.63 8.38
C ARG A 186 7.49 39.43 8.54
N GLU A 187 7.91 38.17 8.71
CA GLU A 187 9.34 37.82 8.84
C GLU A 187 10.14 38.09 7.55
N VAL A 188 9.52 37.91 6.38
CA VAL A 188 10.15 38.17 5.08
C VAL A 188 10.07 39.63 4.68
N GLY A 189 9.07 40.38 5.16
CA GLY A 189 8.89 41.80 4.94
C GLY A 189 8.12 42.20 3.68
N TYR A 190 7.48 41.24 2.96
CA TYR A 190 6.63 41.53 1.81
C TYR A 190 5.58 40.45 1.54
N GLU A 191 4.58 40.79 0.71
CA GLU A 191 3.51 39.88 0.32
C GLU A 191 3.94 38.92 -0.79
N PHE A 192 3.75 37.62 -0.59
CA PHE A 192 4.00 36.60 -1.59
C PHE A 192 3.15 35.35 -1.30
N ASN A 193 3.06 34.45 -2.27
CA ASN A 193 2.37 33.17 -2.09
C ASN A 193 3.30 32.14 -1.43
N VAL A 194 3.09 31.88 -0.14
CA VAL A 194 3.88 30.90 0.65
C VAL A 194 3.77 29.47 0.10
N ALA A 195 2.64 29.13 -0.55
CA ALA A 195 2.44 27.83 -1.17
C ALA A 195 3.21 27.66 -2.49
N SER A 196 3.69 28.76 -3.11
CA SER A 196 4.47 28.71 -4.35
C SER A 196 5.94 28.38 -4.07
N PRO A 197 6.48 27.23 -4.54
CA PRO A 197 7.89 26.90 -4.34
C PRO A 197 8.86 27.91 -4.95
N ALA A 198 8.48 28.56 -6.06
CA ALA A 198 9.32 29.55 -6.74
C ALA A 198 9.39 30.85 -5.94
N GLN A 199 8.24 31.38 -5.48
CA GLN A 199 8.19 32.60 -4.69
C GLN A 199 8.82 32.38 -3.30
N LEU A 200 8.62 31.21 -2.69
CA LEU A 200 9.29 30.87 -1.45
C LEU A 200 10.81 30.76 -1.62
N SER A 201 11.29 30.21 -2.73
CA SER A 201 12.72 30.19 -3.06
C SER A 201 13.30 31.63 -3.16
N GLU A 202 12.58 32.53 -3.82
CA GLU A 202 12.96 33.93 -3.91
C GLU A 202 12.99 34.60 -2.52
N ALA A 203 11.95 34.40 -1.71
CA ALA A 203 11.86 34.93 -0.36
C ALA A 203 13.04 34.51 0.51
N LEU A 204 13.39 33.22 0.50
CA LEU A 204 14.46 32.68 1.37
C LEU A 204 15.86 33.05 0.86
N PHE A 205 16.13 32.89 -0.42
CA PHE A 205 17.49 32.92 -0.94
C PHE A 205 17.87 34.27 -1.60
N THR A 206 16.89 35.06 -2.00
CA THR A 206 17.13 36.38 -2.59
C THR A 206 16.83 37.49 -1.57
N LYS A 207 15.68 37.47 -0.92
CA LYS A 207 15.28 38.54 0.01
C LYS A 207 15.93 38.41 1.38
N LEU A 208 15.86 37.22 1.98
CA LEU A 208 16.52 36.95 3.27
C LEU A 208 17.99 36.57 3.13
N ALA A 209 18.50 36.43 1.89
CA ALA A 209 19.90 36.13 1.57
C ALA A 209 20.43 34.87 2.29
N LEU A 210 19.57 33.89 2.59
CA LEU A 210 19.98 32.64 3.22
C LEU A 210 20.87 31.85 2.25
N LYS A 211 21.88 31.14 2.78
CA LYS A 211 22.78 30.33 1.96
C LYS A 211 22.07 29.07 1.49
N PRO A 212 21.93 28.85 0.15
CA PRO A 212 21.27 27.66 -0.35
C PRO A 212 22.04 26.38 -0.01
N THR A 213 21.32 25.30 0.28
CA THR A 213 21.89 23.97 0.61
C THR A 213 22.05 23.06 -0.60
N ALA A 214 21.49 23.46 -1.77
CA ALA A 214 21.53 22.71 -3.02
C ALA A 214 21.63 23.64 -4.23
N ARG A 215 21.95 23.08 -5.39
CA ARG A 215 21.99 23.82 -6.68
C ARG A 215 20.58 24.16 -7.17
N LYS A 216 20.48 25.20 -8.00
CA LYS A 216 19.24 25.57 -8.68
C LYS A 216 18.72 24.40 -9.54
N ASN A 217 17.42 24.25 -9.57
CA ASN A 217 16.75 23.31 -10.48
C ASN A 217 16.74 23.83 -11.93
N LYS A 218 16.22 23.01 -12.86
CA LYS A 218 16.11 23.38 -14.28
C LYS A 218 15.28 24.66 -14.54
N ARG A 219 14.44 25.08 -13.59
CA ARG A 219 13.61 26.29 -13.66
C ARG A 219 14.26 27.51 -13.02
N GLY A 220 15.53 27.43 -12.61
CA GLY A 220 16.30 28.53 -12.04
C GLY A 220 16.03 28.85 -10.57
N SER A 221 15.19 28.08 -9.88
CA SER A 221 14.90 28.25 -8.44
C SER A 221 15.65 27.25 -7.58
N TYR A 222 15.98 27.62 -6.37
CA TYR A 222 16.53 26.68 -5.39
C TYR A 222 15.44 25.78 -4.82
N PRO A 223 15.73 24.51 -4.55
CA PRO A 223 14.75 23.61 -3.97
C PRO A 223 14.45 24.02 -2.50
N THR A 224 13.17 24.02 -2.18
CA THR A 224 12.67 24.34 -0.83
C THR A 224 11.97 23.12 -0.22
N GLY A 225 12.38 21.88 -0.57
CA GLY A 225 11.83 20.65 -0.02
C GLY A 225 12.04 20.50 1.49
N ALA A 226 11.37 19.53 2.11
CA ALA A 226 11.48 19.33 3.57
C ALA A 226 12.93 19.08 4.03
N LYS A 227 13.71 18.33 3.22
CA LYS A 227 15.13 18.03 3.51
C LYS A 227 16.00 19.28 3.49
N GLU A 228 15.78 20.17 2.53
CA GLU A 228 16.52 21.43 2.40
C GLU A 228 16.13 22.41 3.51
N LEU A 229 14.83 22.54 3.82
CA LEU A 229 14.38 23.38 4.91
C LEU A 229 14.91 22.89 6.29
N ALA A 230 14.94 21.58 6.51
CA ALA A 230 15.50 21.04 7.75
C ALA A 230 16.97 21.47 7.98
N LYS A 231 17.79 21.56 6.91
CA LYS A 231 19.17 22.03 6.99
C LYS A 231 19.30 23.53 7.29
N LEU A 232 18.24 24.30 7.01
CA LEU A 232 18.20 25.75 7.22
C LEU A 232 17.56 26.15 8.57
N ARG A 233 17.16 25.17 9.39
CA ARG A 233 16.37 25.41 10.61
C ARG A 233 17.03 26.38 11.60
N SER A 234 18.37 26.30 11.72
CA SER A 234 19.14 27.20 12.57
C SER A 234 19.50 28.55 11.90
N ALA A 235 19.22 28.71 10.59
CA ALA A 235 19.63 29.89 9.86
C ALA A 235 18.67 31.09 10.02
N HIS A 236 17.36 30.82 10.19
CA HIS A 236 16.36 31.89 10.36
C HIS A 236 15.06 31.35 10.98
N PRO A 237 14.39 32.07 11.91
CA PRO A 237 13.14 31.62 12.54
C PRO A 237 11.99 31.33 11.56
N VAL A 238 11.95 32.02 10.41
CA VAL A 238 10.94 31.80 9.38
C VAL A 238 10.88 30.36 8.87
N ILE A 239 12.00 29.60 8.96
CA ILE A 239 12.06 28.22 8.48
C ILE A 239 11.11 27.31 9.26
N ASP A 240 11.06 27.45 10.56
CA ASP A 240 10.12 26.67 11.39
C ASP A 240 8.65 27.03 11.11
N LEU A 241 8.36 28.29 10.80
CA LEU A 241 7.02 28.72 10.38
C LEU A 241 6.63 28.08 9.04
N ILE A 242 7.55 28.04 8.08
CA ILE A 242 7.32 27.43 6.76
C ILE A 242 7.12 25.92 6.88
N ILE A 243 7.91 25.25 7.73
CA ILE A 243 7.74 23.79 7.97
C ILE A 243 6.35 23.52 8.55
N LYS A 244 5.94 24.25 9.59
CA LYS A 244 4.59 24.16 10.20
C LYS A 244 3.49 24.46 9.19
N TYR A 245 3.65 25.51 8.38
CA TYR A 245 2.70 25.86 7.32
C TYR A 245 2.49 24.70 6.36
N ARG A 246 3.56 24.09 5.86
CA ARG A 246 3.50 22.95 4.94
C ARG A 246 2.87 21.71 5.54
N GLU A 247 3.16 21.44 6.81
CA GLU A 247 2.52 20.34 7.54
C GLU A 247 1.00 20.54 7.61
N LEU A 248 0.55 21.73 8.01
CA LEU A 248 -0.88 22.06 8.08
C LEU A 248 -1.53 22.08 6.70
N ALA A 249 -0.88 22.66 5.69
CA ALA A 249 -1.38 22.69 4.33
C ALA A 249 -1.58 21.28 3.75
N LYS A 250 -0.61 20.38 3.99
CA LYS A 250 -0.72 18.97 3.58
C LYS A 250 -1.89 18.25 4.26
N LEU A 251 -2.11 18.50 5.55
CA LEU A 251 -3.23 17.91 6.27
C LEU A 251 -4.58 18.46 5.78
N LYS A 252 -4.65 19.77 5.55
CA LYS A 252 -5.85 20.41 5.04
C LYS A 252 -6.20 19.91 3.65
N THR A 253 -5.31 20.05 2.68
CA THR A 253 -5.58 19.67 1.28
C THR A 253 -5.74 18.16 1.09
N GLY A 254 -4.94 17.35 1.79
CA GLY A 254 -4.96 15.90 1.64
C GLY A 254 -6.14 15.22 2.32
N TYR A 255 -6.67 15.81 3.39
CA TYR A 255 -7.70 15.17 4.21
C TYR A 255 -8.90 16.06 4.52
N ALA A 256 -8.70 17.22 5.15
CA ALA A 256 -9.82 18.03 5.64
C ALA A 256 -10.67 18.64 4.52
N ASP A 257 -10.10 18.92 3.36
CA ASP A 257 -10.82 19.40 2.18
C ASP A 257 -11.42 18.27 1.34
N THR A 258 -10.84 17.07 1.42
CA THR A 258 -11.16 15.95 0.54
C THR A 258 -12.14 14.96 1.17
N LEU A 259 -11.89 14.54 2.42
CA LEU A 259 -12.68 13.51 3.07
C LEU A 259 -14.18 13.87 3.21
N PRO A 260 -14.59 15.12 3.56
CA PRO A 260 -16.00 15.48 3.65
C PRO A 260 -16.77 15.29 2.34
N LYS A 261 -16.09 15.46 1.19
CA LYS A 261 -16.67 15.31 -0.15
C LYS A 261 -16.85 13.84 -0.54
N LEU A 262 -16.09 12.95 0.09
CA LEU A 262 -16.08 11.51 -0.17
C LEU A 262 -17.02 10.73 0.77
N ILE A 263 -17.65 11.40 1.73
CA ILE A 263 -18.67 10.76 2.57
C ILE A 263 -19.92 10.53 1.71
N ALA A 264 -20.22 9.25 1.48
CA ALA A 264 -21.38 8.79 0.72
C ALA A 264 -22.71 9.06 1.49
N PRO A 265 -23.87 8.86 0.85
CA PRO A 265 -25.19 9.07 1.49
C PRO A 265 -25.41 8.22 2.75
N ASP A 266 -24.77 7.08 2.88
CA ASP A 266 -24.80 6.19 4.06
C ASP A 266 -23.90 6.69 5.23
N GLY A 267 -23.26 7.86 5.08
CA GLY A 267 -22.37 8.44 6.07
C GLY A 267 -20.96 7.83 6.11
N ARG A 268 -20.60 7.01 5.12
CA ARG A 268 -19.35 6.27 5.09
C ARG A 268 -18.41 6.75 4.00
N ILE A 269 -17.14 6.49 4.20
CA ILE A 269 -16.09 6.65 3.18
C ILE A 269 -15.74 5.25 2.67
N HIS A 270 -15.83 5.08 1.36
CA HIS A 270 -15.49 3.84 0.66
C HIS A 270 -14.18 4.05 -0.07
N THR A 271 -13.17 3.29 0.32
CA THR A 271 -11.88 3.24 -0.38
C THR A 271 -11.87 2.10 -1.39
N THR A 272 -10.91 2.09 -2.28
CA THR A 272 -10.63 0.96 -3.16
C THR A 272 -9.33 0.29 -2.73
N PHE A 273 -9.35 -1.01 -2.44
CA PHE A 273 -8.17 -1.81 -2.15
C PHE A 273 -7.68 -2.53 -3.40
N SER A 274 -6.37 -2.60 -3.60
CA SER A 274 -5.77 -3.37 -4.70
C SER A 274 -4.65 -4.28 -4.19
N GLN A 275 -4.68 -5.53 -4.65
CA GLN A 275 -3.61 -6.51 -4.48
C GLN A 275 -2.57 -6.46 -5.62
N SER A 276 -2.88 -5.75 -6.72
CA SER A 276 -2.11 -5.81 -7.97
C SER A 276 -1.32 -4.51 -8.26
N ILE A 277 -0.94 -3.74 -7.23
CA ILE A 277 -0.14 -2.52 -7.41
C ILE A 277 1.25 -2.65 -6.81
N THR A 278 1.35 -3.24 -5.61
CA THR A 278 2.63 -3.37 -4.92
C THR A 278 3.31 -4.70 -5.26
N ALA A 279 4.55 -4.66 -5.72
CA ALA A 279 5.33 -5.87 -5.99
C ALA A 279 5.65 -6.69 -4.73
N THR A 280 5.41 -6.13 -3.54
CA THR A 280 5.70 -6.76 -2.24
C THR A 280 4.53 -7.57 -1.68
N GLY A 281 3.37 -7.62 -2.36
CA GLY A 281 2.15 -8.26 -1.87
C GLY A 281 1.38 -7.46 -0.82
N ARG A 282 1.81 -6.23 -0.47
CA ARG A 282 1.02 -5.34 0.38
C ARG A 282 -0.19 -4.83 -0.39
N LEU A 283 -1.33 -4.68 0.29
CA LEU A 283 -2.47 -3.97 -0.27
C LEU A 283 -2.14 -2.50 -0.47
N SER A 284 -2.65 -1.91 -1.53
CA SER A 284 -2.74 -0.46 -1.68
C SER A 284 -4.17 0.01 -1.48
N SER A 285 -4.34 1.24 -1.03
CA SER A 285 -5.63 1.91 -0.83
C SER A 285 -5.67 3.20 -1.64
N SER A 286 -6.76 3.44 -2.35
CA SER A 286 -6.95 4.64 -3.19
C SER A 286 -8.41 5.10 -3.19
N ASN A 287 -8.63 6.35 -3.55
CA ASN A 287 -9.95 6.99 -3.71
C ASN A 287 -10.89 6.91 -2.49
N PRO A 288 -10.47 7.33 -1.27
CA PRO A 288 -9.20 7.92 -0.87
C PRO A 288 -8.17 6.88 -0.37
N ASN A 289 -6.88 7.29 -0.27
CA ASN A 289 -5.88 6.46 0.40
C ASN A 289 -6.08 6.50 1.93
N MET A 290 -6.66 5.43 2.49
CA MET A 290 -6.94 5.28 3.91
C MET A 290 -5.74 4.76 4.72
N GLN A 291 -4.67 4.28 4.06
CA GLN A 291 -3.49 3.72 4.72
C GLN A 291 -2.50 4.80 5.19
N ASN A 292 -2.62 6.03 4.66
CA ASN A 292 -1.70 7.13 4.96
C ASN A 292 -2.28 8.20 5.89
N ILE A 293 -3.34 7.88 6.65
CA ILE A 293 -3.93 8.81 7.61
C ILE A 293 -2.88 9.09 8.70
N PRO A 294 -2.47 10.36 8.88
CA PRO A 294 -1.42 10.70 9.85
C PRO A 294 -1.91 10.47 11.27
N ALA A 295 -1.03 9.95 12.13
CA ALA A 295 -1.37 9.69 13.53
C ALA A 295 -0.30 10.22 14.52
N ARG A 296 0.80 10.79 14.02
CA ARG A 296 1.93 11.23 14.87
C ARG A 296 1.70 12.60 15.49
N THR A 297 1.14 13.55 14.73
CA THR A 297 0.83 14.91 15.21
C THR A 297 -0.56 14.98 15.83
N GLU A 298 -0.83 16.01 16.64
CA GLU A 298 -2.17 16.21 17.23
C GLU A 298 -3.23 16.41 16.15
N GLN A 299 -2.94 17.25 15.15
CA GLN A 299 -3.84 17.48 14.00
C GLN A 299 -4.11 16.21 13.21
N GLY A 300 -3.07 15.36 13.03
CA GLY A 300 -3.24 14.06 12.42
C GLY A 300 -4.15 13.12 13.22
N ARG A 301 -3.99 13.13 14.55
CA ARG A 301 -4.90 12.37 15.43
C ARG A 301 -6.34 12.90 15.38
N GLU A 302 -6.55 14.21 15.20
CA GLU A 302 -7.89 14.79 15.00
C GLU A 302 -8.56 14.26 13.72
N ILE A 303 -7.80 14.08 12.62
CA ILE A 303 -8.30 13.44 11.40
C ILE A 303 -8.72 11.99 11.70
N LYS A 304 -7.87 11.24 12.43
CA LYS A 304 -8.17 9.85 12.79
C LYS A 304 -9.42 9.73 13.66
N ARG A 305 -9.67 10.68 14.59
CA ARG A 305 -10.87 10.73 15.43
C ARG A 305 -12.16 10.97 14.67
N ALA A 306 -12.10 11.47 13.43
CA ALA A 306 -13.28 11.61 12.58
C ALA A 306 -13.80 10.28 12.04
N PHE A 307 -13.03 9.19 12.11
CA PHE A 307 -13.50 7.85 11.80
C PHE A 307 -14.08 7.22 13.05
N ILE A 308 -15.37 6.92 13.00
CA ILE A 308 -16.16 6.52 14.17
C ILE A 308 -16.81 5.14 13.97
N ALA A 309 -17.17 4.52 15.08
CA ALA A 309 -17.99 3.32 15.05
C ALA A 309 -19.50 3.70 15.06
N PRO A 310 -20.38 2.87 14.49
CA PRO A 310 -21.83 3.01 14.70
C PRO A 310 -22.20 2.94 16.18
N ALA A 311 -23.36 3.49 16.55
CA ALA A 311 -23.84 3.44 17.93
C ALA A 311 -23.85 1.99 18.48
N GLY A 312 -23.40 1.84 19.70
CA GLY A 312 -23.29 0.53 20.37
C GLY A 312 -22.14 -0.37 19.88
N ARG A 313 -21.23 0.16 19.05
CA ARG A 313 -20.04 -0.56 18.55
C ARG A 313 -18.77 0.22 18.85
N VAL A 314 -17.62 -0.46 18.71
CA VAL A 314 -16.28 0.13 18.86
C VAL A 314 -15.42 -0.18 17.62
N LEU A 315 -14.45 0.68 17.34
CA LEU A 315 -13.38 0.38 16.40
C LEU A 315 -12.30 -0.39 17.15
N VAL A 316 -11.96 -1.58 16.66
CA VAL A 316 -10.86 -2.38 17.16
C VAL A 316 -9.65 -2.17 16.24
N ASN A 317 -8.54 -1.74 16.84
CA ASN A 317 -7.26 -1.63 16.14
C ASN A 317 -6.34 -2.74 16.66
N ALA A 318 -5.98 -3.67 15.77
CA ALA A 318 -5.07 -4.76 16.07
C ALA A 318 -3.92 -4.76 15.07
N ASP A 319 -2.69 -4.87 15.56
CA ASP A 319 -1.48 -4.92 14.75
C ASP A 319 -0.50 -5.94 15.31
N TYR A 320 0.30 -6.54 14.45
CA TYR A 320 1.36 -7.46 14.86
C TYR A 320 2.54 -6.69 15.46
N ALA A 321 2.96 -7.07 16.66
CA ALA A 321 4.14 -6.47 17.29
C ALA A 321 5.43 -6.92 16.57
N GLN A 322 6.11 -5.96 15.95
CA GLN A 322 7.44 -6.13 15.31
C GLN A 322 7.53 -7.34 14.36
N PHE A 323 6.47 -7.62 13.62
CA PHE A 323 6.33 -8.83 12.79
C PHE A 323 7.50 -9.05 11.83
N GLU A 324 7.95 -7.99 11.14
CA GLU A 324 9.04 -8.08 10.15
C GLU A 324 10.36 -8.49 10.81
N LEU A 325 10.65 -7.97 12.00
CA LEU A 325 11.87 -8.32 12.73
C LEU A 325 11.80 -9.75 13.31
N ARG A 326 10.62 -10.19 13.76
CA ARG A 326 10.40 -11.59 14.17
C ARG A 326 10.60 -12.55 13.01
N LEU A 327 10.08 -12.19 11.84
CA LEU A 327 10.26 -12.99 10.63
C LEU A 327 11.73 -13.05 10.21
N ALA A 328 12.45 -11.93 10.24
CA ALA A 328 13.88 -11.89 9.94
C ALA A 328 14.69 -12.76 10.92
N ALA A 329 14.38 -12.71 12.22
CA ALA A 329 15.02 -13.55 13.22
C ALA A 329 14.79 -15.04 12.94
N ALA A 330 13.58 -15.43 12.61
CA ALA A 330 13.23 -16.81 12.29
C ALA A 330 13.92 -17.31 11.01
N LEU A 331 13.92 -16.51 9.94
CA LEU A 331 14.53 -16.85 8.65
C LEU A 331 16.06 -16.91 8.72
N ALA A 332 16.67 -16.02 9.49
CA ALA A 332 18.13 -16.02 9.72
C ALA A 332 18.57 -17.05 10.78
N GLY A 333 17.65 -17.65 11.54
CA GLY A 333 17.97 -18.53 12.66
C GLY A 333 18.66 -17.80 13.82
N ASP A 334 18.39 -16.48 14.02
CA ASP A 334 19.01 -15.66 15.05
C ASP A 334 18.48 -16.02 16.45
N GLN A 335 19.17 -16.95 17.12
CA GLN A 335 18.76 -17.46 18.41
C GLN A 335 18.72 -16.38 19.51
N ALA A 336 19.58 -15.36 19.43
CA ALA A 336 19.57 -14.27 20.40
C ALA A 336 18.30 -13.42 20.27
N LEU A 337 17.95 -13.06 19.05
CA LEU A 337 16.74 -12.26 18.77
C LEU A 337 15.45 -13.09 19.00
N ILE A 338 15.47 -14.38 18.66
CA ILE A 338 14.34 -15.28 18.95
C ILE A 338 14.06 -15.30 20.46
N ARG A 339 15.09 -15.51 21.30
CA ARG A 339 14.92 -15.48 22.78
C ARG A 339 14.40 -14.15 23.30
N VAL A 340 14.78 -13.02 22.69
CA VAL A 340 14.22 -11.70 23.06
C VAL A 340 12.72 -11.66 22.79
N PHE A 341 12.26 -12.28 21.72
CA PHE A 341 10.84 -12.31 21.34
C PHE A 341 10.00 -13.36 22.07
N ASP A 342 10.62 -14.39 22.62
CA ASP A 342 9.95 -15.44 23.39
C ASP A 342 9.49 -14.92 24.76
N ASP A 343 10.13 -13.91 25.30
CA ASP A 343 9.73 -13.24 26.52
C ASP A 343 8.97 -11.92 26.20
N PRO A 344 7.66 -11.88 26.43
CA PRO A 344 6.83 -10.70 26.10
C PRO A 344 7.17 -9.46 26.95
N THR A 345 7.96 -9.59 28.02
CA THR A 345 8.40 -8.48 28.86
C THR A 345 9.60 -7.75 28.27
N ASN A 346 10.34 -8.40 27.36
CA ASN A 346 11.48 -7.80 26.69
C ASN A 346 11.07 -6.77 25.64
N ASP A 347 11.71 -5.61 25.69
CA ASP A 347 11.65 -4.63 24.61
C ASP A 347 12.84 -4.80 23.67
N VAL A 348 12.59 -5.32 22.47
CA VAL A 348 13.63 -5.61 21.48
C VAL A 348 14.52 -4.39 21.16
N HIS A 349 13.97 -3.18 21.20
CA HIS A 349 14.76 -1.98 20.91
C HIS A 349 15.72 -1.64 22.06
N THR A 350 15.29 -1.83 23.31
CA THR A 350 16.14 -1.71 24.49
C THR A 350 17.24 -2.77 24.48
N MET A 351 16.89 -4.04 24.19
CA MET A 351 17.86 -5.12 24.11
C MET A 351 18.90 -4.89 23.00
N THR A 352 18.46 -4.46 21.83
CA THR A 352 19.39 -4.10 20.74
C THR A 352 20.29 -2.91 21.09
N ALA A 353 19.76 -1.90 21.79
CA ALA A 353 20.58 -0.78 22.27
C ALA A 353 21.64 -1.25 23.26
N ALA A 354 21.22 -2.04 24.27
CA ALA A 354 22.15 -2.58 25.27
C ALA A 354 23.31 -3.35 24.62
N GLU A 355 23.01 -4.21 23.65
CA GLU A 355 24.03 -4.96 22.89
C GLU A 355 24.97 -4.04 22.07
N ALA A 356 24.41 -3.09 21.33
CA ALA A 356 25.19 -2.23 20.45
C ALA A 356 26.06 -1.21 21.19
N TYR A 357 25.60 -0.74 22.35
CA TYR A 357 26.35 0.19 23.20
C TYR A 357 27.23 -0.52 24.25
N GLY A 358 27.06 -1.84 24.45
CA GLY A 358 27.81 -2.61 25.46
C GLY A 358 27.43 -2.27 26.89
N ILE A 359 26.17 -1.97 27.16
CA ILE A 359 25.61 -1.58 28.46
C ILE A 359 24.49 -2.52 28.87
N THR A 360 24.04 -2.44 30.12
CA THR A 360 22.88 -3.23 30.56
C THR A 360 21.57 -2.60 30.05
N PRO A 361 20.48 -3.40 29.90
CA PRO A 361 19.18 -2.87 29.47
C PRO A 361 18.64 -1.74 30.38
N ALA A 362 18.98 -1.75 31.66
CA ALA A 362 18.55 -0.70 32.62
C ALA A 362 19.27 0.64 32.42
N GLU A 363 20.45 0.63 31.81
CA GLU A 363 21.26 1.83 31.50
C GLU A 363 20.92 2.47 30.17
N VAL A 364 20.08 1.82 29.35
CA VAL A 364 19.71 2.31 28.03
C VAL A 364 18.90 3.60 28.13
N THR A 365 19.44 4.66 27.55
CA THR A 365 18.73 5.96 27.49
C THR A 365 17.62 5.93 26.42
N PRO A 366 16.59 6.83 26.54
CA PRO A 366 15.55 6.97 25.50
C PRO A 366 16.13 7.25 24.11
N GLU A 367 17.24 7.99 24.03
CA GLU A 367 17.91 8.29 22.76
C GLU A 367 18.57 7.05 22.17
N GLN A 368 19.33 6.30 22.93
CA GLN A 368 19.93 5.03 22.49
C GLN A 368 18.89 4.03 22.05
N ARG A 369 17.77 3.92 22.78
CA ARG A 369 16.62 3.11 22.39
C ARG A 369 16.02 3.57 21.05
N ARG A 370 15.96 4.91 20.81
CA ARG A 370 15.50 5.49 19.54
C ARG A 370 16.43 5.11 18.39
N HIS A 371 17.75 5.17 18.60
CA HIS A 371 18.74 4.73 17.61
C HIS A 371 18.57 3.25 17.26
N ALA A 372 18.43 2.39 18.26
CA ALA A 372 18.20 0.96 18.07
C ALA A 372 16.85 0.69 17.35
N LYS A 373 15.82 1.49 17.62
CA LYS A 373 14.56 1.39 16.88
C LYS A 373 14.73 1.73 15.41
N VAL A 374 15.48 2.77 15.08
CA VAL A 374 15.74 3.17 13.69
C VAL A 374 16.52 2.09 12.95
N ILE A 375 17.56 1.52 13.56
CA ILE A 375 18.36 0.48 12.90
C ILE A 375 17.61 -0.84 12.77
N ASN A 376 16.86 -1.26 13.78
CA ASN A 376 16.06 -2.50 13.73
C ASN A 376 15.08 -2.53 12.55
N PHE A 377 14.49 -1.40 12.22
CA PHE A 377 13.67 -1.28 11.02
C PHE A 377 14.50 -1.06 9.76
N GLY A 378 15.50 -0.18 9.83
CA GLY A 378 16.27 0.23 8.67
C GLY A 378 17.13 -0.89 8.09
N ILE A 379 17.70 -1.75 8.94
CA ILE A 379 18.61 -2.81 8.50
C ILE A 379 17.92 -3.84 7.59
N LEU A 380 16.65 -4.12 7.85
CA LEU A 380 15.84 -5.04 7.02
C LEU A 380 15.65 -4.51 5.60
N TYR A 381 15.73 -3.19 5.43
CA TYR A 381 15.57 -2.48 4.16
C TYR A 381 16.91 -1.99 3.58
N GLY A 382 18.03 -2.50 4.08
CA GLY A 382 19.35 -2.14 3.57
C GLY A 382 19.79 -0.72 3.92
N MET A 383 19.45 -0.21 5.10
CA MET A 383 19.85 1.12 5.56
C MET A 383 21.37 1.27 5.55
N SER A 384 21.85 2.31 4.88
CA SER A 384 23.27 2.67 4.87
C SER A 384 23.67 3.50 6.11
N PRO A 385 24.96 3.61 6.43
CA PRO A 385 25.43 4.51 7.48
C PRO A 385 24.97 5.97 7.29
N HIS A 386 24.91 6.44 6.05
CA HIS A 386 24.39 7.77 5.73
C HIS A 386 22.90 7.89 6.04
N GLY A 387 22.10 6.86 5.72
CA GLY A 387 20.68 6.82 6.06
C GLY A 387 20.43 6.80 7.57
N LEU A 388 21.27 6.09 8.33
CA LEU A 388 21.17 6.07 9.80
C LEU A 388 21.54 7.44 10.40
N ALA A 389 22.63 8.05 9.93
CA ALA A 389 23.03 9.39 10.35
C ALA A 389 21.98 10.46 10.07
N GLU A 390 21.30 10.40 8.90
CA GLU A 390 20.19 11.30 8.57
C GLU A 390 18.93 11.08 9.44
N ALA A 391 18.71 9.85 9.91
CA ALA A 391 17.54 9.48 10.70
C ALA A 391 17.72 9.62 12.23
N THR A 392 18.96 9.87 12.66
CA THR A 392 19.37 10.00 14.07
C THR A 392 20.23 11.27 14.22
N ASP A 393 20.71 11.52 15.43
CA ASP A 393 21.63 12.63 15.70
C ASP A 393 23.10 12.22 15.61
N MET A 394 23.35 10.98 15.11
CA MET A 394 24.70 10.44 14.93
C MET A 394 25.43 11.11 13.76
N ASN A 395 26.72 11.31 13.89
CA ASN A 395 27.57 11.58 12.75
C ASN A 395 27.81 10.29 11.90
N LEU A 396 28.38 10.44 10.72
CA LEU A 396 28.55 9.31 9.79
C LEU A 396 29.48 8.20 10.35
N SER A 397 30.49 8.57 11.15
CA SER A 397 31.40 7.60 11.77
C SER A 397 30.71 6.79 12.85
N GLU A 398 29.97 7.46 13.72
CA GLU A 398 29.15 6.84 14.77
C GLU A 398 28.08 5.91 14.18
N ALA A 399 27.40 6.34 13.12
CA ALA A 399 26.41 5.53 12.44
C ALA A 399 27.01 4.26 11.81
N ARG A 400 28.23 4.36 11.26
CA ARG A 400 28.95 3.19 10.72
C ARG A 400 29.33 2.23 11.83
N GLU A 401 29.95 2.73 12.90
CA GLU A 401 30.33 1.92 14.04
C GLU A 401 29.12 1.20 14.68
N PHE A 402 28.00 1.91 14.79
CA PHE A 402 26.76 1.34 15.32
C PHE A 402 26.24 0.19 14.45
N ILE A 403 26.25 0.34 13.12
CA ILE A 403 25.86 -0.72 12.16
C ILE A 403 26.81 -1.91 12.28
N ASP A 404 28.10 -1.67 12.39
CA ASP A 404 29.10 -2.73 12.52
C ASP A 404 28.90 -3.53 13.81
N LYS A 405 28.70 -2.86 14.95
CA LYS A 405 28.37 -3.49 16.25
C LYS A 405 27.06 -4.28 16.18
N TYR A 406 26.02 -3.71 15.55
CA TYR A 406 24.76 -4.42 15.33
C TYR A 406 24.99 -5.75 14.60
N PHE A 407 25.72 -5.74 13.49
CA PHE A 407 26.01 -6.97 12.73
C PHE A 407 27.01 -7.89 13.39
N GLN A 408 27.88 -7.41 14.28
CA GLN A 408 28.73 -8.26 15.11
C GLN A 408 27.87 -9.09 16.08
N ALA A 409 26.87 -8.48 16.69
CA ALA A 409 25.94 -9.16 17.58
C ALA A 409 24.97 -10.09 16.81
N ARG A 410 24.66 -9.77 15.54
CA ARG A 410 23.63 -10.46 14.71
C ARG A 410 24.21 -10.95 13.38
N ARG A 411 25.27 -11.76 13.45
CA ARG A 411 25.93 -12.31 12.25
C ARG A 411 24.98 -13.11 11.37
N SER A 412 24.10 -13.90 11.99
CA SER A 412 23.10 -14.70 11.28
C SER A 412 22.19 -13.88 10.35
N ILE A 413 21.79 -12.67 10.75
CA ILE A 413 21.00 -11.77 9.90
C ILE A 413 21.83 -11.28 8.71
N ARG A 414 23.08 -10.89 8.95
CA ARG A 414 24.00 -10.47 7.89
C ARG A 414 24.26 -11.57 6.87
N ASP A 415 24.55 -12.78 7.36
CA ASP A 415 24.83 -13.95 6.52
C ASP A 415 23.61 -14.36 5.72
N TYR A 416 22.42 -14.30 6.34
CA TYR A 416 21.15 -14.53 5.64
C TYR A 416 20.91 -13.50 4.53
N GLN A 417 21.11 -12.21 4.79
CA GLN A 417 20.99 -11.16 3.77
C GLN A 417 21.96 -11.37 2.60
N ALA A 418 23.23 -11.68 2.90
CA ALA A 418 24.24 -11.96 1.88
C ALA A 418 23.84 -13.15 1.00
N LYS A 419 23.38 -14.25 1.62
CA LYS A 419 22.89 -15.44 0.93
C LYS A 419 21.71 -15.13 0.02
N VAL A 420 20.71 -14.37 0.49
CA VAL A 420 19.54 -14.00 -0.31
C VAL A 420 19.91 -13.12 -1.50
N ILE A 421 20.88 -12.20 -1.32
CA ILE A 421 21.36 -11.35 -2.40
C ILE A 421 22.11 -12.18 -3.46
N GLU A 422 22.93 -13.13 -3.04
CA GLU A 422 23.66 -14.02 -3.95
C GLU A 422 22.69 -14.90 -4.74
N GLN A 423 21.76 -15.54 -4.05
CA GLN A 423 20.70 -16.33 -4.69
C GLN A 423 19.85 -15.50 -5.67
N ALA A 424 19.53 -14.26 -5.30
CA ALA A 424 18.82 -13.34 -6.19
C ALA A 424 19.57 -13.00 -7.48
N LYS A 425 20.92 -12.96 -7.42
CA LYS A 425 21.77 -12.75 -8.61
C LYS A 425 21.78 -13.97 -9.53
N GLU A 426 21.82 -15.16 -8.94
CA GLU A 426 21.82 -16.44 -9.67
C GLU A 426 20.46 -16.71 -10.32
N ASP A 427 19.36 -16.59 -9.54
CA ASP A 427 18.01 -16.93 -9.99
C ASP A 427 17.33 -15.81 -10.78
N GLY A 428 17.76 -14.55 -10.62
CA GLY A 428 17.13 -13.35 -11.20
C GLY A 428 15.84 -12.93 -10.47
N TYR A 429 15.50 -13.57 -9.37
CA TYR A 429 14.34 -13.24 -8.53
C TYR A 429 14.58 -13.62 -7.07
N VAL A 430 13.70 -13.13 -6.20
CA VAL A 430 13.56 -13.58 -4.81
C VAL A 430 12.17 -14.16 -4.58
N GLN A 431 12.05 -15.04 -3.61
CA GLN A 431 10.78 -15.68 -3.27
C GLN A 431 10.49 -15.54 -1.77
N THR A 432 9.24 -15.23 -1.43
CA THR A 432 8.79 -15.25 -0.03
C THR A 432 8.54 -16.69 0.44
N LEU A 433 8.36 -16.87 1.74
CA LEU A 433 8.01 -18.18 2.34
C LEU A 433 6.78 -18.85 1.71
N LEU A 434 5.82 -18.05 1.27
CA LEU A 434 4.57 -18.53 0.67
C LEU A 434 4.64 -18.61 -0.86
N GLY A 435 5.80 -18.38 -1.46
CA GLY A 435 6.01 -18.57 -2.89
C GLY A 435 5.79 -17.33 -3.75
N GLN A 436 5.49 -16.16 -3.18
CA GLN A 436 5.37 -14.95 -3.96
C GLN A 436 6.73 -14.56 -4.55
N ILE A 437 6.75 -14.25 -5.85
CA ILE A 437 7.96 -13.90 -6.60
C ILE A 437 8.13 -12.39 -6.64
N GLY A 438 9.30 -11.93 -6.18
CA GLY A 438 9.79 -10.56 -6.39
C GLY A 438 10.97 -10.59 -7.36
N ARG A 439 10.94 -9.83 -8.46
CA ARG A 439 12.09 -9.72 -9.35
C ARG A 439 13.18 -8.88 -8.69
N ALA A 440 14.39 -9.42 -8.65
CA ALA A 440 15.56 -8.67 -8.21
C ALA A 440 16.02 -7.73 -9.33
N HIS A 441 16.02 -6.42 -9.06
CA HIS A 441 16.82 -5.47 -9.82
C HIS A 441 18.25 -5.50 -9.23
N VAL A 442 19.07 -6.36 -9.77
CA VAL A 442 20.49 -6.45 -9.38
C VAL A 442 21.33 -5.64 -10.33
#